data_bdbfafebeb77e2d44d49f3e10aeacdc7
#
_entry.id   bdbfafebeb77e2d44d49f3e10aeacdc7
#
_cell.length_a   1.000
_cell.length_b   1.000
_cell.length_c   1.000
_cell.angle_alpha   90.00
_cell.angle_beta   90.00
_cell.angle_gamma   90.00
#
_symmetry.space_group_name_H-M   'P 1'
#
loop_
_entity.id
_entity.type
_entity.pdbx_description
1 polymer ?
#
loop_
_entity_poly.entity_id
_entity_poly.type
_entity_poly.pdbx_seq_one_letter_code
_entity_poly.pdbx_strand_id
1 'polypeptide(L)'
;MITVVAGNFLDSSHVQAGIRCFPKECFRRKMAKDEEDSDMSLAVGLAACGVSSVFFGSMFVPIRKFDAADGIFAQWVMATAILLIGFVVFCILGFPGFYPLAMLGGMSWTIGNATAIPIISRLGMALGMLIWNTTNCLTGWAGGRFGLFGMKAHPPASSILNYGGLVCVIIGGILFSRIRSESAPEKEKDPKIRMASVESKTNGTVEKSLLSSEEGSTEPDEDSVSDRDRAVKKAGVQRIFGFVAALIAGVFYGMTFVPVIYMMDNPDLFVGYPDDGLAYVFSHFFGIFLTATVIFIGYAAVKRNRPIVPSFIFLPSLASGMLWGIAQSSFFIANQHLSQAVTFPIISMLPGCVASAWSIFYFHEIRGKRNFTILAVAMAVTITGAIMVGLSKSVKL
;
A
#
# COMPACT_ATOMS: atom_id res chain seq x y z
N MET A 1 13.44 -15.56 12.75
CA MET A 1 12.52 -15.68 11.61
C MET A 1 13.06 -16.63 10.53
N ILE A 2 14.34 -16.61 10.19
CA ILE A 2 14.97 -17.53 9.21
C ILE A 2 14.94 -18.99 9.70
N THR A 3 15.06 -19.24 10.98
CA THR A 3 15.11 -20.60 11.56
C THR A 3 13.76 -21.31 11.61
N VAL A 4 12.65 -20.58 11.64
CA VAL A 4 11.29 -21.17 11.70
C VAL A 4 10.81 -21.63 10.32
N VAL A 5 11.30 -21.01 9.24
CA VAL A 5 10.93 -21.39 7.86
C VAL A 5 11.70 -22.62 7.37
N ALA A 6 12.90 -22.85 7.90
CA ALA A 6 13.73 -24.01 7.51
C ALA A 6 13.36 -25.32 8.22
N GLY A 7 12.58 -25.27 9.33
CA GLY A 7 12.24 -26.43 10.16
C GLY A 7 11.23 -27.40 9.56
N ASN A 8 10.43 -27.00 8.59
CA ASN A 8 9.34 -27.82 8.06
C ASN A 8 9.68 -28.62 6.78
N PHE A 9 10.92 -28.58 6.30
CA PHE A 9 11.28 -29.22 5.03
C PHE A 9 12.02 -30.56 5.15
N LEU A 10 12.28 -31.05 6.37
CA LEU A 10 13.01 -32.32 6.58
C LEU A 10 12.33 -33.20 7.64
N ASP A 11 11.14 -33.70 7.38
CA ASP A 11 10.66 -34.89 8.10
C ASP A 11 9.84 -35.81 7.19
N SER A 12 10.56 -36.56 6.37
CA SER A 12 10.04 -37.74 5.70
C SER A 12 10.64 -38.99 6.36
N SER A 13 10.24 -39.27 7.60
CA SER A 13 10.50 -40.54 8.27
C SER A 13 9.21 -41.11 8.86
N HIS A 14 8.31 -41.57 7.98
CA HIS A 14 7.26 -42.50 8.37
C HIS A 14 7.75 -43.93 8.19
N VAL A 15 8.36 -44.48 9.23
CA VAL A 15 8.44 -45.97 9.39
C VAL A 15 8.29 -46.30 10.88
N GLN A 16 7.17 -46.96 11.18
CA GLN A 16 6.91 -47.91 12.28
C GLN A 16 7.01 -47.48 13.75
N ALA A 17 5.84 -47.23 14.32
CA ALA A 17 5.54 -47.76 15.64
C ALA A 17 4.03 -48.05 15.70
N GLY A 18 3.65 -49.34 15.56
CA GLY A 18 2.28 -49.82 15.71
C GLY A 18 1.82 -49.74 17.18
N ILE A 19 1.45 -48.56 17.63
CA ILE A 19 0.69 -48.37 18.89
C ILE A 19 -0.78 -48.43 18.51
N ARG A 20 -1.48 -49.53 18.91
CA ARG A 20 -2.95 -49.60 18.84
C ARG A 20 -3.53 -48.54 19.80
N CYS A 21 -3.79 -47.37 19.23
CA CYS A 21 -4.49 -46.30 19.94
C CYS A 21 -5.97 -46.65 20.01
N PHE A 22 -6.59 -46.62 21.21
CA PHE A 22 -8.03 -46.75 21.39
C PHE A 22 -8.69 -45.62 20.53
N PRO A 23 -9.77 -45.89 19.79
CA PRO A 23 -10.36 -44.93 18.83
C PRO A 23 -10.66 -43.56 19.44
N LYS A 24 -11.04 -43.49 20.71
CA LYS A 24 -11.31 -42.21 21.40
C LYS A 24 -10.06 -41.41 21.74
N GLU A 25 -8.95 -42.04 22.06
CA GLU A 25 -7.68 -41.33 22.36
C GLU A 25 -6.98 -40.86 21.11
N CYS A 26 -7.05 -41.65 20.05
CA CYS A 26 -6.52 -41.28 18.73
C CYS A 26 -7.30 -40.06 18.16
N PHE A 27 -8.62 -40.07 18.32
CA PHE A 27 -9.47 -38.92 17.91
C PHE A 27 -9.18 -37.68 18.76
N ARG A 28 -9.04 -37.81 20.09
CA ARG A 28 -8.70 -36.68 20.97
C ARG A 28 -7.31 -36.11 20.66
N ARG A 29 -6.30 -36.96 20.41
CA ARG A 29 -4.96 -36.50 20.00
C ARG A 29 -4.96 -35.83 18.66
N LYS A 30 -5.74 -36.33 17.69
CA LYS A 30 -5.89 -35.68 16.37
C LYS A 30 -6.56 -34.32 16.51
N MET A 31 -7.66 -34.19 17.27
CA MET A 31 -8.31 -32.91 17.51
C MET A 31 -7.42 -31.92 18.24
N ALA A 32 -6.66 -32.33 19.25
CA ALA A 32 -5.71 -31.47 19.95
C ALA A 32 -4.58 -30.99 19.03
N LYS A 33 -4.10 -31.85 18.13
CA LYS A 33 -3.07 -31.48 17.14
C LYS A 33 -3.63 -30.52 16.09
N ASP A 34 -4.86 -30.77 15.57
CA ASP A 34 -5.51 -29.88 14.60
C ASP A 34 -5.79 -28.50 15.22
N GLU A 35 -6.10 -28.42 16.54
CA GLU A 35 -6.28 -27.18 17.28
C GLU A 35 -4.94 -26.44 17.48
N GLU A 36 -3.87 -27.14 17.86
CA GLU A 36 -2.52 -26.58 17.99
C GLU A 36 -1.98 -26.06 16.65
N ASP A 37 -2.17 -26.81 15.56
CA ASP A 37 -1.79 -26.39 14.21
C ASP A 37 -2.60 -25.15 13.75
N SER A 38 -3.88 -25.05 14.12
CA SER A 38 -4.74 -23.90 13.85
C SER A 38 -4.28 -22.65 14.60
N ASP A 39 -3.96 -22.79 15.89
CA ASP A 39 -3.48 -21.68 16.73
C ASP A 39 -2.11 -21.19 16.27
N MET A 40 -1.21 -22.09 15.89
CA MET A 40 0.10 -21.75 15.32
C MET A 40 -0.07 -21.00 14.00
N SER A 41 -0.95 -21.44 13.13
CA SER A 41 -1.27 -20.77 11.87
C SER A 41 -1.81 -19.35 12.09
N LEU A 42 -2.73 -19.17 13.04
CA LEU A 42 -3.25 -17.86 13.42
C LEU A 42 -2.13 -16.93 13.94
N ALA A 43 -1.28 -17.43 14.84
CA ALA A 43 -0.19 -16.66 15.42
C ALA A 43 0.82 -16.21 14.36
N VAL A 44 1.22 -17.11 13.45
CA VAL A 44 2.12 -16.79 12.32
C VAL A 44 1.49 -15.73 11.41
N GLY A 45 0.22 -15.88 11.05
CA GLY A 45 -0.50 -14.94 10.22
C GLY A 45 -0.60 -13.54 10.82
N LEU A 46 -0.94 -13.45 12.14
CA LEU A 46 -1.01 -12.16 12.84
C LEU A 46 0.38 -11.52 13.02
N ALA A 47 1.40 -12.31 13.32
CA ALA A 47 2.78 -11.82 13.38
C ALA A 47 3.24 -11.26 12.02
N ALA A 48 2.92 -11.96 10.93
CA ALA A 48 3.20 -11.51 9.57
C ALA A 48 2.44 -10.21 9.22
N CYS A 49 1.18 -10.05 9.66
CA CYS A 49 0.45 -8.77 9.57
C CYS A 49 1.17 -7.64 10.31
N GLY A 50 1.68 -7.92 11.52
CA GLY A 50 2.44 -6.96 12.32
C GLY A 50 3.72 -6.52 11.60
N VAL A 51 4.53 -7.47 11.12
CA VAL A 51 5.76 -7.20 10.35
C VAL A 51 5.42 -6.40 9.11
N SER A 52 4.45 -6.83 8.31
CA SER A 52 4.01 -6.12 7.10
C SER A 52 3.61 -4.68 7.41
N SER A 53 2.83 -4.46 8.47
CA SER A 53 2.36 -3.13 8.87
C SER A 53 3.49 -2.20 9.30
N VAL A 54 4.48 -2.71 10.04
CA VAL A 54 5.66 -1.95 10.46
C VAL A 54 6.49 -1.52 9.25
N PHE A 55 6.77 -2.45 8.34
CA PHE A 55 7.59 -2.16 7.17
C PHE A 55 6.86 -1.26 6.16
N PHE A 56 5.57 -1.47 5.89
CA PHE A 56 4.78 -0.54 5.05
C PHE A 56 4.68 0.85 5.67
N GLY A 57 4.48 0.96 6.99
CA GLY A 57 4.44 2.26 7.67
C GLY A 57 5.78 2.99 7.70
N SER A 58 6.89 2.28 7.50
CA SER A 58 8.24 2.80 7.51
C SER A 58 8.83 3.04 6.12
N MET A 59 8.23 2.50 5.06
CA MET A 59 8.83 2.46 3.72
C MET A 59 9.17 3.84 3.14
N PHE A 60 8.39 4.88 3.48
CA PHE A 60 8.63 6.23 2.97
C PHE A 60 9.63 7.04 3.81
N VAL A 61 10.04 6.55 4.99
CA VAL A 61 10.97 7.25 5.88
C VAL A 61 12.29 7.61 5.17
N PRO A 62 12.93 6.72 4.40
CA PRO A 62 14.17 7.04 3.70
C PRO A 62 14.03 8.16 2.67
N ILE A 63 12.90 8.21 1.95
CA ILE A 63 12.69 9.17 0.85
C ILE A 63 12.20 10.54 1.36
N ARG A 64 11.51 10.59 2.51
CA ARG A 64 10.73 11.75 2.94
C ARG A 64 11.52 13.07 3.04
N LYS A 65 12.82 13.00 3.25
CA LYS A 65 13.70 14.18 3.36
C LYS A 65 14.25 14.67 2.02
N PHE A 66 13.97 13.97 0.94
CA PHE A 66 14.51 14.23 -0.38
C PHE A 66 13.40 14.65 -1.33
N ASP A 67 13.74 15.51 -2.30
CA ASP A 67 12.83 15.87 -3.38
C ASP A 67 12.88 14.78 -4.46
N ALA A 68 11.81 14.00 -4.56
CA ALA A 68 11.69 12.96 -5.58
C ALA A 68 11.28 13.48 -6.97
N ALA A 69 11.18 14.78 -7.14
CA ALA A 69 10.69 15.45 -8.37
C ALA A 69 9.30 14.90 -8.77
N ASP A 70 9.17 14.31 -9.98
CA ASP A 70 7.92 13.66 -10.41
C ASP A 70 7.74 12.22 -9.92
N GLY A 71 8.74 11.68 -9.20
CA GLY A 71 8.69 10.38 -8.54
C GLY A 71 8.83 9.16 -9.46
N ILE A 72 8.81 9.31 -10.77
CA ILE A 72 8.85 8.17 -11.72
C ILE A 72 10.18 7.43 -11.64
N PHE A 73 11.29 8.15 -11.55
CA PHE A 73 12.60 7.53 -11.34
C PHE A 73 12.70 6.84 -9.97
N ALA A 74 12.22 7.49 -8.91
CA ALA A 74 12.19 6.89 -7.57
C ALA A 74 11.40 5.59 -7.55
N GLN A 75 10.22 5.56 -8.20
CA GLN A 75 9.41 4.35 -8.33
C GLN A 75 10.14 3.22 -9.08
N TRP A 76 10.85 3.53 -10.16
CA TRP A 76 11.62 2.53 -10.89
C TRP A 76 12.77 1.93 -10.06
N VAL A 77 13.49 2.76 -9.30
CA VAL A 77 14.53 2.31 -8.36
C VAL A 77 13.94 1.46 -7.23
N MET A 78 12.79 1.88 -6.66
CA MET A 78 12.06 1.05 -5.68
C MET A 78 11.69 -0.31 -6.27
N ALA A 79 11.17 -0.36 -7.51
CA ALA A 79 10.80 -1.61 -8.17
C ALA A 79 12.01 -2.53 -8.39
N THR A 80 13.20 -1.97 -8.65
CA THR A 80 14.46 -2.72 -8.73
C THR A 80 14.80 -3.37 -7.38
N ALA A 81 14.70 -2.62 -6.29
CA ALA A 81 14.94 -3.15 -4.94
C ALA A 81 13.91 -4.21 -4.53
N ILE A 82 12.65 -4.03 -4.91
CA ILE A 82 11.58 -5.01 -4.70
C ILE A 82 11.92 -6.32 -5.41
N LEU A 83 12.38 -6.25 -6.67
CA LEU A 83 12.81 -7.43 -7.41
C LEU A 83 13.99 -8.15 -6.73
N LEU A 84 14.97 -7.40 -6.19
CA LEU A 84 16.09 -7.99 -5.45
C LEU A 84 15.62 -8.75 -4.21
N ILE A 85 14.69 -8.19 -3.43
CA ILE A 85 14.08 -8.92 -2.30
C ILE A 85 13.34 -10.18 -2.78
N GLY A 86 12.57 -10.08 -3.86
CA GLY A 86 11.91 -11.24 -4.45
C GLY A 86 12.89 -12.33 -4.89
N PHE A 87 14.03 -11.94 -5.45
CA PHE A 87 15.09 -12.88 -5.83
C PHE A 87 15.72 -13.56 -4.60
N VAL A 88 15.94 -12.80 -3.51
CA VAL A 88 16.41 -13.39 -2.24
C VAL A 88 15.41 -14.42 -1.71
N VAL A 89 14.11 -14.10 -1.70
CA VAL A 89 13.06 -15.06 -1.31
C VAL A 89 13.08 -16.30 -2.22
N PHE A 90 13.21 -16.10 -3.54
CA PHE A 90 13.29 -17.17 -4.53
C PHE A 90 14.47 -18.12 -4.28
N CYS A 91 15.64 -17.57 -3.93
CA CYS A 91 16.82 -18.38 -3.56
C CYS A 91 16.61 -19.15 -2.25
N ILE A 92 16.03 -18.50 -1.22
CA ILE A 92 15.74 -19.13 0.09
C ILE A 92 14.80 -20.32 -0.07
N LEU A 93 13.81 -20.22 -0.96
CA LEU A 93 12.83 -21.28 -1.24
C LEU A 93 13.36 -22.37 -2.21
N GLY A 94 14.62 -22.31 -2.62
CA GLY A 94 15.21 -23.31 -3.50
C GLY A 94 14.67 -23.28 -4.94
N PHE A 95 14.37 -22.07 -5.45
CA PHE A 95 13.92 -21.85 -6.84
C PHE A 95 12.59 -22.55 -7.18
N PRO A 96 11.48 -22.16 -6.55
CA PRO A 96 10.18 -22.86 -6.66
C PRO A 96 9.54 -22.81 -8.05
N GLY A 97 10.10 -22.02 -8.98
CA GLY A 97 9.59 -21.86 -10.34
C GLY A 97 9.14 -20.44 -10.65
N PHE A 98 8.84 -20.19 -11.92
CA PHE A 98 8.36 -18.88 -12.39
C PHE A 98 6.93 -18.98 -12.90
N TYR A 99 6.04 -18.13 -12.39
CA TYR A 99 4.60 -18.19 -12.62
C TYR A 99 4.09 -16.88 -13.26
N PRO A 100 4.00 -16.81 -14.61
CA PRO A 100 3.71 -15.55 -15.32
C PRO A 100 2.40 -14.89 -14.91
N LEU A 101 1.37 -15.65 -14.54
CA LEU A 101 0.09 -15.09 -14.11
C LEU A 101 0.22 -14.24 -12.84
N ALA A 102 1.15 -14.59 -11.92
CA ALA A 102 1.43 -13.81 -10.72
C ALA A 102 1.95 -12.40 -11.03
N MET A 103 2.59 -12.21 -12.21
CA MET A 103 3.06 -10.89 -12.65
C MET A 103 1.92 -9.88 -12.80
N LEU A 104 0.69 -10.33 -13.14
CA LEU A 104 -0.46 -9.44 -13.29
C LEU A 104 -0.82 -8.74 -11.97
N GLY A 105 -0.61 -9.42 -10.84
CA GLY A 105 -0.78 -8.80 -9.52
C GLY A 105 0.23 -7.68 -9.28
N GLY A 106 1.50 -7.91 -9.63
CA GLY A 106 2.55 -6.89 -9.57
C GLY A 106 2.29 -5.72 -10.54
N MET A 107 1.84 -6.01 -11.75
CA MET A 107 1.44 -5.01 -12.74
C MET A 107 0.30 -4.14 -12.20
N SER A 108 -0.74 -4.75 -11.62
CA SER A 108 -1.88 -4.03 -11.02
C SER A 108 -1.39 -3.03 -9.97
N TRP A 109 -0.56 -3.48 -9.02
CA TRP A 109 0.01 -2.59 -8.01
C TRP A 109 0.79 -1.43 -8.62
N THR A 110 1.65 -1.71 -9.62
CA THR A 110 2.51 -0.69 -10.24
C THR A 110 1.71 0.36 -11.00
N ILE A 111 0.65 -0.04 -11.71
CA ILE A 111 -0.25 0.90 -12.40
C ILE A 111 -0.95 1.81 -11.37
N GLY A 112 -1.48 1.23 -10.29
CA GLY A 112 -2.06 2.00 -9.19
C GLY A 112 -1.07 3.02 -8.63
N ASN A 113 0.17 2.60 -8.37
CA ASN A 113 1.21 3.45 -7.79
C ASN A 113 1.67 4.57 -8.74
N ALA A 114 1.74 4.32 -10.05
CA ALA A 114 2.08 5.34 -11.05
C ALA A 114 1.04 6.49 -11.12
N THR A 115 -0.21 6.23 -10.73
CA THR A 115 -1.28 7.24 -10.70
C THR A 115 -1.30 8.07 -9.41
N ALA A 116 -0.52 7.69 -8.39
CA ALA A 116 -0.55 8.34 -7.07
C ALA A 116 -0.22 9.84 -7.13
N ILE A 117 0.84 10.25 -7.86
CA ILE A 117 1.23 11.65 -8.00
C ILE A 117 0.14 12.50 -8.68
N PRO A 118 -0.42 12.10 -9.84
CA PRO A 118 -1.56 12.76 -10.45
C PRO A 118 -2.79 12.87 -9.54
N ILE A 119 -3.06 11.89 -8.70
CA ILE A 119 -4.17 11.92 -7.75
C ILE A 119 -3.90 12.94 -6.64
N ILE A 120 -2.71 12.89 -6.02
CA ILE A 120 -2.31 13.80 -4.96
C ILE A 120 -2.31 15.26 -5.42
N SER A 121 -1.86 15.54 -6.65
CA SER A 121 -1.86 16.89 -7.19
C SER A 121 -3.26 17.50 -7.39
N ARG A 122 -4.30 16.67 -7.56
CA ARG A 122 -5.69 17.10 -7.79
C ARG A 122 -6.55 17.10 -6.53
N LEU A 123 -6.36 16.13 -5.64
CA LEU A 123 -7.17 15.94 -4.43
C LEU A 123 -6.46 16.41 -3.15
N GLY A 124 -5.14 16.55 -3.21
CA GLY A 124 -4.30 16.64 -2.02
C GLY A 124 -3.99 15.25 -1.44
N MET A 125 -2.92 15.18 -0.66
CA MET A 125 -2.40 13.91 -0.12
C MET A 125 -3.43 13.19 0.76
N ALA A 126 -4.01 13.88 1.74
CA ALA A 126 -4.90 13.25 2.73
C ALA A 126 -6.14 12.62 2.10
N LEU A 127 -6.81 13.34 1.19
CA LEU A 127 -8.03 12.85 0.55
C LEU A 127 -7.72 11.76 -0.48
N GLY A 128 -6.66 11.93 -1.29
CA GLY A 128 -6.22 10.91 -2.25
C GLY A 128 -5.92 9.59 -1.56
N MET A 129 -5.08 9.62 -0.50
CA MET A 129 -4.71 8.43 0.26
C MET A 129 -5.92 7.78 0.96
N LEU A 130 -6.83 8.57 1.51
CA LEU A 130 -8.04 8.03 2.14
C LEU A 130 -8.87 7.22 1.13
N ILE A 131 -9.11 7.78 -0.07
CA ILE A 131 -9.96 7.15 -1.08
C ILE A 131 -9.32 5.85 -1.57
N TRP A 132 -8.06 5.88 -2.02
CA TRP A 132 -7.45 4.66 -2.55
C TRP A 132 -7.22 3.60 -1.48
N ASN A 133 -6.82 3.95 -0.23
CA ASN A 133 -6.65 2.97 0.84
C ASN A 133 -7.96 2.31 1.25
N THR A 134 -9.04 3.11 1.35
CA THR A 134 -10.38 2.56 1.64
C THR A 134 -10.85 1.63 0.52
N THR A 135 -10.68 2.03 -0.74
CA THR A 135 -11.06 1.21 -1.89
C THR A 135 -10.19 -0.04 -1.98
N ASN A 136 -8.87 0.06 -1.74
CA ASN A 136 -7.95 -1.07 -1.65
C ASN A 136 -8.41 -2.07 -0.57
N CYS A 137 -8.68 -1.57 0.62
CA CYS A 137 -9.17 -2.37 1.74
C CYS A 137 -10.47 -3.11 1.38
N LEU A 138 -11.46 -2.39 0.84
CA LEU A 138 -12.75 -2.95 0.47
C LEU A 138 -12.64 -3.97 -0.68
N THR A 139 -11.82 -3.69 -1.70
CA THR A 139 -11.65 -4.58 -2.86
C THR A 139 -10.99 -5.89 -2.45
N GLY A 140 -9.89 -5.83 -1.69
CA GLY A 140 -9.20 -7.03 -1.21
C GLY A 140 -10.04 -7.82 -0.22
N TRP A 141 -10.70 -7.15 0.72
CA TRP A 141 -11.63 -7.77 1.65
C TRP A 141 -12.80 -8.46 0.94
N ALA A 142 -13.44 -7.78 -0.01
CA ALA A 142 -14.57 -8.33 -0.76
C ALA A 142 -14.14 -9.51 -1.65
N GLY A 143 -12.95 -9.42 -2.27
CA GLY A 143 -12.34 -10.51 -3.02
C GLY A 143 -12.25 -11.79 -2.21
N GLY A 144 -11.66 -11.71 -1.02
CA GLY A 144 -11.51 -12.86 -0.12
C GLY A 144 -12.82 -13.30 0.52
N ARG A 145 -13.72 -12.37 0.87
CA ARG A 145 -14.99 -12.67 1.54
C ARG A 145 -16.01 -13.35 0.64
N PHE A 146 -16.09 -12.89 -0.61
CA PHE A 146 -17.13 -13.31 -1.56
C PHE A 146 -16.58 -14.20 -2.69
N GLY A 147 -15.27 -14.42 -2.74
CA GLY A 147 -14.66 -15.22 -3.81
C GLY A 147 -14.76 -14.55 -5.18
N LEU A 148 -14.50 -13.24 -5.25
CA LEU A 148 -14.56 -12.50 -6.51
C LEU A 148 -13.40 -12.89 -7.43
N PHE A 149 -13.53 -12.62 -8.72
CA PHE A 149 -12.47 -12.83 -9.73
C PHE A 149 -12.04 -14.30 -9.88
N GLY A 150 -12.91 -15.26 -9.60
CA GLY A 150 -12.63 -16.70 -9.73
C GLY A 150 -11.90 -17.33 -8.54
N MET A 151 -11.66 -16.58 -7.47
CA MET A 151 -11.16 -17.11 -6.21
C MET A 151 -12.25 -17.85 -5.45
N LYS A 152 -11.89 -18.74 -4.52
CA LYS A 152 -12.83 -19.32 -3.58
C LYS A 152 -13.17 -18.33 -2.47
N ALA A 153 -14.41 -18.37 -1.99
CA ALA A 153 -14.83 -17.55 -0.86
C ALA A 153 -14.22 -18.12 0.44
N HIS A 154 -13.52 -17.27 1.19
CA HIS A 154 -12.92 -17.60 2.49
C HIS A 154 -13.58 -16.77 3.61
N PRO A 155 -14.84 -17.07 3.99
CA PRO A 155 -15.51 -16.33 5.04
C PRO A 155 -14.84 -16.56 6.41
N PRO A 156 -14.68 -15.49 7.23
CA PRO A 156 -14.20 -15.63 8.59
C PRO A 156 -15.21 -16.35 9.49
N ALA A 157 -14.75 -16.90 10.61
CA ALA A 157 -15.60 -17.64 11.56
C ALA A 157 -16.72 -16.77 12.16
N SER A 158 -16.44 -15.48 12.41
CA SER A 158 -17.44 -14.51 12.85
C SER A 158 -17.62 -13.37 11.84
N SER A 159 -18.75 -13.34 11.16
CA SER A 159 -19.11 -12.24 10.26
C SER A 159 -19.30 -10.92 11.02
N ILE A 160 -19.87 -10.95 12.23
CA ILE A 160 -20.15 -9.75 13.03
C ILE A 160 -18.83 -9.05 13.41
N LEU A 161 -17.84 -9.79 13.92
CA LEU A 161 -16.54 -9.23 14.24
C LEU A 161 -15.81 -8.70 12.99
N ASN A 162 -15.91 -9.42 11.87
CA ASN A 162 -15.27 -9.01 10.63
C ASN A 162 -15.85 -7.71 10.07
N TYR A 163 -17.19 -7.63 9.92
CA TYR A 163 -17.86 -6.40 9.45
C TYR A 163 -17.67 -5.22 10.43
N GLY A 164 -17.84 -5.47 11.74
CA GLY A 164 -17.64 -4.46 12.77
C GLY A 164 -16.21 -3.91 12.76
N GLY A 165 -15.23 -4.81 12.68
CA GLY A 165 -13.82 -4.42 12.58
C GLY A 165 -13.51 -3.68 11.29
N LEU A 166 -14.08 -4.08 10.14
CA LEU A 166 -13.93 -3.37 8.86
C LEU A 166 -14.45 -1.93 8.96
N VAL A 167 -15.62 -1.72 9.55
CA VAL A 167 -16.17 -0.38 9.78
C VAL A 167 -15.25 0.44 10.68
N CYS A 168 -14.75 -0.14 11.76
CA CYS A 168 -13.80 0.55 12.67
C CYS A 168 -12.53 0.97 11.94
N VAL A 169 -11.87 0.11 11.14
CA VAL A 169 -10.65 0.49 10.43
C VAL A 169 -10.89 1.57 9.39
N ILE A 170 -12.05 1.59 8.73
CA ILE A 170 -12.44 2.65 7.79
C ILE A 170 -12.65 3.97 8.53
N ILE A 171 -13.35 3.97 9.67
CA ILE A 171 -13.52 5.16 10.52
C ILE A 171 -12.15 5.68 10.98
N GLY A 172 -11.26 4.79 11.41
CA GLY A 172 -9.88 5.13 11.75
C GLY A 172 -9.15 5.82 10.61
N GLY A 173 -9.25 5.30 9.37
CA GLY A 173 -8.70 5.90 8.17
C GLY A 173 -9.25 7.32 7.90
N ILE A 174 -10.57 7.53 8.07
CA ILE A 174 -11.20 8.85 7.96
C ILE A 174 -10.64 9.81 9.02
N LEU A 175 -10.45 9.36 10.25
CA LEU A 175 -9.88 10.19 11.32
C LEU A 175 -8.41 10.54 11.02
N PHE A 176 -7.59 9.61 10.51
CA PHE A 176 -6.22 9.91 10.07
C PHE A 176 -6.18 11.01 9.00
N SER A 177 -7.12 11.02 8.06
CA SER A 177 -7.19 12.06 7.02
C SER A 177 -7.51 13.47 7.54
N ARG A 178 -8.01 13.59 8.78
CA ARG A 178 -8.29 14.88 9.43
C ARG A 178 -7.09 15.48 10.16
N ILE A 179 -5.99 14.74 10.28
CA ILE A 179 -4.77 15.23 10.91
C ILE A 179 -4.09 16.19 9.95
N ARG A 180 -3.79 17.40 10.42
CA ARG A 180 -3.02 18.39 9.68
C ARG A 180 -1.55 18.19 10.01
N SER A 181 -0.76 17.77 9.02
CA SER A 181 0.69 17.79 9.11
C SER A 181 1.12 19.24 8.87
N GLU A 182 1.78 19.86 9.84
CA GLU A 182 2.50 21.11 9.60
C GLU A 182 3.78 20.72 8.89
N SER A 183 3.87 21.03 7.59
CA SER A 183 5.12 20.94 6.86
C SER A 183 6.17 21.69 7.67
N ALA A 184 7.33 21.07 7.91
CA ALA A 184 8.45 21.79 8.53
C ALA A 184 8.64 23.11 7.77
N PRO A 185 8.88 24.25 8.47
CA PRO A 185 9.08 25.52 7.79
C PRO A 185 10.09 25.32 6.69
N GLU A 186 9.68 25.65 5.46
CA GLU A 186 10.52 25.55 4.27
C GLU A 186 11.87 26.18 4.62
N LYS A 187 12.92 25.35 4.78
CA LYS A 187 14.26 25.88 5.05
C LYS A 187 14.50 26.91 3.98
N GLU A 188 14.67 28.14 4.41
CA GLU A 188 14.95 29.33 3.64
C GLU A 188 15.75 28.95 2.39
N LYS A 189 15.07 28.97 1.24
CA LYS A 189 15.73 28.74 -0.04
C LYS A 189 16.82 29.77 -0.14
N ASP A 190 18.04 29.32 -0.33
CA ASP A 190 19.25 30.10 -0.46
C ASP A 190 18.93 31.47 -1.08
N PRO A 191 19.27 32.61 -0.46
CA PRO A 191 18.89 33.95 -0.93
C PRO A 191 19.19 34.19 -2.40
N LYS A 192 20.19 33.49 -2.96
CA LYS A 192 20.57 33.52 -4.38
C LYS A 192 19.51 32.93 -5.32
N ILE A 193 18.75 31.90 -4.86
CA ILE A 193 17.67 31.28 -5.66
C ILE A 193 16.42 32.19 -5.63
N ARG A 194 16.22 32.91 -4.52
CA ARG A 194 15.12 33.86 -4.39
C ARG A 194 15.32 35.09 -5.30
N MET A 195 16.53 35.60 -5.45
CA MET A 195 16.85 36.68 -6.41
C MET A 195 16.59 36.26 -7.85
N ALA A 196 17.02 35.08 -8.29
CA ALA A 196 16.79 34.59 -9.65
C ALA A 196 15.30 34.35 -9.97
N SER A 197 14.50 33.93 -8.99
CA SER A 197 13.06 33.72 -9.16
C SER A 197 12.24 35.01 -9.08
N VAL A 198 12.74 36.03 -8.38
CA VAL A 198 12.16 37.36 -8.32
C VAL A 198 12.48 38.14 -9.61
N GLU A 199 13.73 38.08 -10.10
CA GLU A 199 14.10 38.70 -11.39
C GLU A 199 13.30 38.14 -12.56
N SER A 200 13.03 36.82 -12.60
CA SER A 200 12.19 36.22 -13.65
C SER A 200 10.71 36.59 -13.56
N LYS A 201 10.21 36.96 -12.36
CA LYS A 201 8.84 37.47 -12.19
C LYS A 201 8.70 38.95 -12.34
N THR A 202 9.76 39.73 -12.09
CA THR A 202 9.73 41.20 -12.15
C THR A 202 9.77 41.69 -13.59
N ASN A 203 10.50 41.02 -14.50
CA ASN A 203 10.52 41.40 -15.94
C ASN A 203 9.20 41.14 -16.67
N GLY A 204 8.27 40.34 -16.13
CA GLY A 204 6.93 40.14 -16.70
C GLY A 204 5.85 41.05 -16.14
N THR A 205 6.10 41.70 -14.99
CA THR A 205 5.07 42.46 -14.26
C THR A 205 5.28 43.98 -14.37
N VAL A 206 6.50 44.46 -14.63
CA VAL A 206 6.83 45.89 -14.74
C VAL A 206 6.27 46.52 -16.01
N GLU A 207 6.14 45.72 -17.09
CA GLU A 207 5.55 46.24 -18.37
C GLU A 207 4.02 46.38 -18.31
N LYS A 208 3.35 45.75 -17.32
CA LYS A 208 1.89 45.84 -17.14
C LYS A 208 1.45 46.85 -16.06
N SER A 209 2.37 47.33 -15.23
CA SER A 209 2.08 48.25 -14.09
C SER A 209 2.24 49.76 -14.45
N LEU A 210 2.80 50.10 -15.63
CA LEU A 210 2.98 51.50 -16.03
C LEU A 210 1.85 52.03 -16.89
N LEU A 211 0.81 51.23 -17.14
CA LEU A 211 -0.33 51.62 -18.00
C LEU A 211 -1.69 51.70 -17.28
N SER A 212 -1.73 51.60 -15.94
CA SER A 212 -3.01 51.74 -15.20
C SER A 212 -2.86 52.56 -13.94
N SER A 213 -2.67 53.86 -14.13
CA SER A 213 -2.94 54.86 -13.13
C SER A 213 -3.92 55.89 -13.72
N GLU A 214 -5.16 55.48 -13.85
CA GLU A 214 -6.28 56.41 -13.90
C GLU A 214 -7.50 55.77 -13.25
N GLU A 215 -8.08 56.54 -12.33
CA GLU A 215 -9.27 56.21 -11.56
C GLU A 215 -10.48 56.02 -12.50
N GLY A 216 -11.21 54.95 -12.28
CA GLY A 216 -12.49 54.72 -12.90
C GLY A 216 -13.20 53.55 -12.19
N SER A 217 -14.24 53.86 -11.41
CA SER A 217 -15.23 52.92 -10.90
C SER A 217 -15.86 52.17 -12.06
N THR A 218 -15.44 50.92 -12.32
CA THR A 218 -16.02 50.07 -13.35
C THR A 218 -16.67 48.86 -12.71
N GLU A 219 -17.93 48.63 -13.06
CA GLU A 219 -18.65 47.38 -12.82
C GLU A 219 -17.80 46.18 -13.27
N PRO A 220 -17.93 45.00 -12.63
CA PRO A 220 -17.11 43.83 -13.04
C PRO A 220 -17.47 43.45 -14.48
N ASP A 221 -16.48 43.54 -15.36
CA ASP A 221 -16.57 43.13 -16.79
C ASP A 221 -17.16 41.71 -16.86
N GLU A 222 -18.20 41.51 -17.67
CA GLU A 222 -18.86 40.21 -17.94
C GLU A 222 -17.84 39.13 -18.38
N ASP A 223 -16.75 39.51 -19.03
CA ASP A 223 -15.65 38.64 -19.44
C ASP A 223 -14.88 38.06 -18.21
N SER A 224 -14.71 38.85 -17.13
CA SER A 224 -14.03 38.40 -15.93
C SER A 224 -14.85 37.40 -15.13
N VAL A 225 -16.18 37.47 -15.20
CA VAL A 225 -17.11 36.51 -14.57
C VAL A 225 -17.12 35.20 -15.35
N SER A 226 -17.15 35.27 -16.70
CA SER A 226 -17.10 34.11 -17.58
C SER A 226 -15.79 33.32 -17.42
N ASP A 227 -14.65 33.96 -17.27
CA ASP A 227 -13.36 33.30 -17.05
C ASP A 227 -13.23 32.69 -15.66
N ARG A 228 -13.80 33.30 -14.62
CA ARG A 228 -13.91 32.73 -13.27
C ARG A 228 -14.76 31.46 -13.29
N ASP A 229 -15.93 31.50 -13.93
CA ASP A 229 -16.83 30.34 -14.00
C ASP A 229 -16.19 29.19 -14.78
N ARG A 230 -15.48 29.48 -15.88
CA ARG A 230 -14.69 28.48 -16.61
C ARG A 230 -13.57 27.89 -15.76
N ALA A 231 -12.85 28.69 -14.98
CA ALA A 231 -11.78 28.22 -14.10
C ALA A 231 -12.33 27.33 -12.96
N VAL A 232 -13.46 27.73 -12.34
CA VAL A 232 -14.14 26.95 -11.30
C VAL A 232 -14.65 25.62 -11.87
N LYS A 233 -15.28 25.63 -13.06
CA LYS A 233 -15.74 24.42 -13.74
C LYS A 233 -14.58 23.48 -14.10
N LYS A 234 -13.47 24.02 -14.58
CA LYS A 234 -12.25 23.26 -14.89
C LYS A 234 -11.63 22.63 -13.64
N ALA A 235 -11.57 23.38 -12.52
CA ALA A 235 -11.12 22.87 -11.23
C ALA A 235 -12.02 21.75 -10.70
N GLY A 236 -13.35 21.89 -10.84
CA GLY A 236 -14.32 20.86 -10.50
C GLY A 236 -14.12 19.57 -11.28
N VAL A 237 -13.97 19.64 -12.60
CA VAL A 237 -13.70 18.49 -13.46
C VAL A 237 -12.38 17.81 -13.08
N GLN A 238 -11.32 18.56 -12.78
CA GLN A 238 -10.04 18.01 -12.34
C GLN A 238 -10.16 17.25 -11.01
N ARG A 239 -10.98 17.74 -10.07
CA ARG A 239 -11.23 17.04 -8.79
C ARG A 239 -11.99 15.75 -9.00
N ILE A 240 -13.02 15.74 -9.86
CA ILE A 240 -13.78 14.52 -10.20
C ILE A 240 -12.85 13.48 -10.85
N PHE A 241 -12.02 13.92 -11.80
CA PHE A 241 -11.01 13.03 -12.40
C PHE A 241 -10.05 12.45 -11.36
N GLY A 242 -9.54 13.26 -10.42
CA GLY A 242 -8.70 12.80 -9.33
C GLY A 242 -9.42 11.77 -8.43
N PHE A 243 -10.70 12.00 -8.14
CA PHE A 243 -11.52 11.09 -7.34
C PHE A 243 -11.71 9.72 -8.03
N VAL A 244 -12.11 9.72 -9.30
CA VAL A 244 -12.27 8.48 -10.09
C VAL A 244 -10.94 7.74 -10.22
N ALA A 245 -9.85 8.46 -10.49
CA ALA A 245 -8.52 7.87 -10.56
C ALA A 245 -8.10 7.22 -9.22
N ALA A 246 -8.42 7.83 -8.09
CA ALA A 246 -8.13 7.28 -6.76
C ALA A 246 -8.94 6.00 -6.47
N LEU A 247 -10.22 5.94 -6.90
CA LEU A 247 -11.03 4.72 -6.81
C LEU A 247 -10.42 3.60 -7.66
N ILE A 248 -10.07 3.89 -8.90
CA ILE A 248 -9.46 2.91 -9.82
C ILE A 248 -8.12 2.42 -9.25
N ALA A 249 -7.26 3.32 -8.78
CA ALA A 249 -5.99 2.95 -8.15
C ALA A 249 -6.20 2.02 -6.93
N GLY A 250 -7.21 2.30 -6.10
CA GLY A 250 -7.56 1.46 -4.96
C GLY A 250 -8.02 0.06 -5.38
N VAL A 251 -8.80 -0.05 -6.45
CA VAL A 251 -9.18 -1.36 -7.02
C VAL A 251 -7.94 -2.12 -7.49
N PHE A 252 -7.04 -1.49 -8.23
CA PHE A 252 -5.79 -2.11 -8.68
C PHE A 252 -4.92 -2.59 -7.51
N TYR A 253 -4.82 -1.82 -6.44
CA TYR A 253 -4.12 -2.25 -5.22
C TYR A 253 -4.81 -3.46 -4.57
N GLY A 254 -6.13 -3.44 -4.47
CA GLY A 254 -6.92 -4.54 -3.88
C GLY A 254 -6.88 -5.83 -4.68
N MET A 255 -6.62 -5.74 -5.98
CA MET A 255 -6.49 -6.90 -6.88
C MET A 255 -5.07 -7.50 -6.92
N THR A 256 -4.12 -6.95 -6.19
CA THR A 256 -2.70 -7.34 -6.27
C THR A 256 -2.46 -8.84 -5.99
N PHE A 257 -3.25 -9.46 -5.10
CA PHE A 257 -3.12 -10.90 -4.78
C PHE A 257 -4.02 -11.81 -5.60
N VAL A 258 -5.01 -11.25 -6.31
CA VAL A 258 -6.02 -12.03 -7.05
C VAL A 258 -5.40 -13.10 -7.95
N PRO A 259 -4.39 -12.80 -8.81
CA PRO A 259 -3.82 -13.81 -9.69
C PRO A 259 -3.18 -14.98 -8.95
N VAL A 260 -2.52 -14.72 -7.82
CA VAL A 260 -1.86 -15.75 -7.02
C VAL A 260 -2.89 -16.62 -6.31
N ILE A 261 -3.87 -16.01 -5.64
CA ILE A 261 -4.91 -16.75 -4.92
C ILE A 261 -5.79 -17.54 -5.90
N TYR A 262 -6.08 -16.96 -7.08
CA TYR A 262 -6.78 -17.67 -8.14
C TYR A 262 -6.07 -18.97 -8.55
N MET A 263 -4.73 -18.93 -8.72
CA MET A 263 -3.95 -20.14 -9.03
C MET A 263 -4.00 -21.17 -7.91
N MET A 264 -3.86 -20.72 -6.65
CA MET A 264 -3.89 -21.59 -5.46
C MET A 264 -5.28 -22.20 -5.21
N ASP A 265 -6.32 -21.43 -5.47
CA ASP A 265 -7.72 -21.86 -5.28
C ASP A 265 -8.23 -22.82 -6.37
N ASN A 266 -7.53 -22.89 -7.52
CA ASN A 266 -7.93 -23.71 -8.66
C ASN A 266 -6.81 -24.71 -9.08
N PRO A 267 -6.42 -25.67 -8.20
CA PRO A 267 -5.35 -26.61 -8.48
C PRO A 267 -5.63 -27.52 -9.69
N ASP A 268 -6.89 -27.75 -10.02
CA ASP A 268 -7.30 -28.53 -11.20
C ASP A 268 -6.89 -27.86 -12.52
N LEU A 269 -6.86 -26.51 -12.55
CA LEU A 269 -6.42 -25.72 -13.70
C LEU A 269 -4.92 -25.49 -13.70
N PHE A 270 -4.28 -25.51 -12.54
CA PHE A 270 -2.86 -25.22 -12.33
C PHE A 270 -2.13 -26.41 -11.70
N VAL A 271 -2.19 -27.55 -12.37
CA VAL A 271 -1.60 -28.80 -11.89
C VAL A 271 -0.09 -28.62 -11.67
N GLY A 272 0.39 -29.00 -10.48
CA GLY A 272 1.80 -28.90 -10.10
C GLY A 272 2.27 -27.51 -9.66
N TYR A 273 1.36 -26.55 -9.53
CA TYR A 273 1.67 -25.24 -8.94
C TYR A 273 1.69 -25.34 -7.41
N PRO A 274 2.59 -24.59 -6.73
CA PRO A 274 2.70 -24.67 -5.26
C PRO A 274 1.48 -24.08 -4.55
N ASP A 275 1.16 -24.67 -3.38
CA ASP A 275 0.13 -24.18 -2.49
C ASP A 275 0.64 -23.05 -1.58
N ASP A 276 1.94 -22.73 -1.62
CA ASP A 276 2.56 -21.68 -0.83
C ASP A 276 2.62 -20.36 -1.60
N GLY A 277 1.97 -19.34 -1.05
CA GLY A 277 1.93 -17.99 -1.62
C GLY A 277 3.31 -17.36 -1.79
N LEU A 278 4.29 -17.70 -0.94
CA LEU A 278 5.66 -17.20 -1.07
C LEU A 278 6.36 -17.67 -2.34
N ALA A 279 6.01 -18.83 -2.88
CA ALA A 279 6.58 -19.33 -4.12
C ALA A 279 6.32 -18.41 -5.32
N TYR A 280 5.26 -17.61 -5.25
CA TYR A 280 4.88 -16.68 -6.33
C TYR A 280 5.50 -15.28 -6.19
N VAL A 281 6.13 -14.96 -5.05
CA VAL A 281 6.65 -13.62 -4.73
C VAL A 281 7.62 -13.12 -5.78
N PHE A 282 8.58 -13.95 -6.24
CA PHE A 282 9.53 -13.55 -7.26
C PHE A 282 8.83 -13.16 -8.57
N SER A 283 7.91 -13.99 -9.06
CA SER A 283 7.15 -13.72 -10.28
C SER A 283 6.30 -12.46 -10.15
N HIS A 284 5.65 -12.26 -9.00
CA HIS A 284 4.88 -11.07 -8.70
C HIS A 284 5.77 -9.80 -8.71
N PHE A 285 6.92 -9.84 -8.05
CA PHE A 285 7.87 -8.71 -8.00
C PHE A 285 8.54 -8.45 -9.35
N PHE A 286 8.75 -9.49 -10.15
CA PHE A 286 9.18 -9.33 -11.54
C PHE A 286 8.15 -8.57 -12.36
N GLY A 287 6.86 -8.82 -12.15
CA GLY A 287 5.76 -8.06 -12.75
C GLY A 287 5.79 -6.57 -12.36
N ILE A 288 6.08 -6.26 -11.08
CA ILE A 288 6.28 -4.89 -10.60
C ILE A 288 7.43 -4.21 -11.36
N PHE A 289 8.59 -4.85 -11.40
CA PHE A 289 9.79 -4.31 -12.03
C PHE A 289 9.60 -4.11 -13.53
N LEU A 290 9.05 -5.10 -14.23
CA LEU A 290 8.81 -5.01 -15.67
C LEU A 290 7.85 -3.86 -15.99
N THR A 291 6.75 -3.74 -15.26
CA THR A 291 5.76 -2.67 -15.48
C THR A 291 6.35 -1.31 -15.15
N ALA A 292 7.09 -1.16 -14.05
CA ALA A 292 7.77 0.08 -13.69
C ALA A 292 8.81 0.47 -14.76
N THR A 293 9.51 -0.51 -15.34
CA THR A 293 10.46 -0.28 -16.44
C THR A 293 9.77 0.20 -17.69
N VAL A 294 8.65 -0.40 -18.08
CA VAL A 294 7.84 0.06 -19.24
C VAL A 294 7.33 1.48 -19.01
N ILE A 295 6.83 1.80 -17.82
CA ILE A 295 6.39 3.16 -17.46
C ILE A 295 7.57 4.14 -17.54
N PHE A 296 8.75 3.79 -17.02
CA PHE A 296 9.92 4.65 -17.04
C PHE A 296 10.45 4.89 -18.47
N ILE A 297 10.47 3.87 -19.33
CA ILE A 297 10.82 3.99 -20.74
C ILE A 297 9.82 4.89 -21.47
N GLY A 298 8.52 4.67 -21.25
CA GLY A 298 7.46 5.54 -21.82
C GLY A 298 7.60 6.99 -21.37
N TYR A 299 7.89 7.22 -20.09
CA TYR A 299 8.17 8.54 -19.55
C TYR A 299 9.39 9.19 -20.23
N ALA A 300 10.50 8.45 -20.39
CA ALA A 300 11.70 8.94 -21.04
C ALA A 300 11.42 9.30 -22.52
N ALA A 301 10.61 8.50 -23.22
CA ALA A 301 10.18 8.79 -24.60
C ALA A 301 9.35 10.07 -24.68
N VAL A 302 8.36 10.26 -23.81
CA VAL A 302 7.53 11.48 -23.72
C VAL A 302 8.38 12.70 -23.42
N LYS A 303 9.40 12.59 -22.57
CA LYS A 303 10.37 13.65 -22.26
C LYS A 303 11.47 13.81 -23.31
N ARG A 304 11.33 13.19 -24.49
CA ARG A 304 12.30 13.25 -25.59
C ARG A 304 13.72 12.85 -25.15
N ASN A 305 13.81 11.73 -24.41
CA ASN A 305 15.04 11.18 -23.83
C ASN A 305 15.75 12.15 -22.84
N ARG A 306 14.98 12.96 -22.13
CA ARG A 306 15.45 13.86 -21.06
C ARG A 306 14.63 13.61 -19.78
N PRO A 307 14.65 12.38 -19.21
CA PRO A 307 13.94 12.09 -17.98
C PRO A 307 14.59 12.84 -16.80
N ILE A 308 13.80 13.17 -15.79
CA ILE A 308 14.31 13.74 -14.53
C ILE A 308 14.84 12.59 -13.68
N VAL A 309 16.16 12.56 -13.46
CA VAL A 309 16.87 11.47 -12.74
C VAL A 309 17.74 12.07 -11.64
N PRO A 310 17.16 12.43 -10.48
CA PRO A 310 17.94 12.97 -9.37
C PRO A 310 18.80 11.85 -8.74
N SER A 311 20.13 11.93 -8.86
CA SER A 311 21.04 10.88 -8.39
C SER A 311 20.98 10.67 -6.86
N PHE A 312 20.71 11.71 -6.10
CA PHE A 312 20.64 11.67 -4.64
C PHE A 312 19.43 10.87 -4.11
N ILE A 313 18.37 10.65 -4.94
CA ILE A 313 17.19 9.88 -4.53
C ILE A 313 17.41 8.36 -4.69
N PHE A 314 18.48 7.93 -5.36
CA PHE A 314 18.73 6.52 -5.69
C PHE A 314 18.79 5.63 -4.42
N LEU A 315 19.70 5.91 -3.50
CA LEU A 315 19.84 5.12 -2.26
C LEU A 315 18.61 5.17 -1.36
N PRO A 316 17.98 6.34 -1.11
CA PRO A 316 16.72 6.40 -0.39
C PRO A 316 15.60 5.58 -1.03
N SER A 317 15.48 5.61 -2.36
CA SER A 317 14.47 4.83 -3.09
C SER A 317 14.75 3.34 -3.02
N LEU A 318 16.01 2.94 -3.11
CA LEU A 318 16.45 1.54 -2.95
C LEU A 318 16.06 1.02 -1.57
N ALA A 319 16.38 1.76 -0.50
CA ALA A 319 16.02 1.40 0.87
C ALA A 319 14.49 1.30 1.05
N SER A 320 13.72 2.25 0.48
CA SER A 320 12.26 2.20 0.49
C SER A 320 11.70 0.97 -0.22
N GLY A 321 12.27 0.61 -1.36
CA GLY A 321 11.88 -0.59 -2.11
C GLY A 321 12.18 -1.88 -1.35
N MET A 322 13.32 -1.96 -0.65
CA MET A 322 13.64 -3.11 0.22
C MET A 322 12.63 -3.25 1.36
N LEU A 323 12.30 -2.15 2.07
CA LEU A 323 11.30 -2.17 3.12
C LEU A 323 9.94 -2.61 2.58
N TRP A 324 9.53 -2.11 1.42
CA TRP A 324 8.29 -2.52 0.77
C TRP A 324 8.30 -4.01 0.38
N GLY A 325 9.39 -4.50 -0.20
CA GLY A 325 9.54 -5.90 -0.60
C GLY A 325 9.40 -6.86 0.59
N ILE A 326 10.01 -6.53 1.74
CA ILE A 326 9.88 -7.29 2.99
C ILE A 326 8.42 -7.26 3.49
N ALA A 327 7.80 -6.07 3.49
CA ALA A 327 6.41 -5.89 3.89
C ALA A 327 5.45 -6.74 3.04
N GLN A 328 5.62 -6.69 1.72
CA GLN A 328 4.78 -7.42 0.78
C GLN A 328 5.00 -8.94 0.89
N SER A 329 6.23 -9.42 1.06
CA SER A 329 6.51 -10.85 1.31
C SER A 329 5.84 -11.32 2.60
N SER A 330 5.89 -10.50 3.67
CA SER A 330 5.16 -10.78 4.92
C SER A 330 3.64 -10.78 4.72
N PHE A 331 3.12 -9.95 3.81
CA PHE A 331 1.70 -9.92 3.46
C PHE A 331 1.28 -11.22 2.74
N PHE A 332 2.13 -11.79 1.87
CA PHE A 332 1.89 -13.13 1.29
C PHE A 332 1.76 -14.19 2.38
N ILE A 333 2.67 -14.22 3.37
CA ILE A 333 2.58 -15.13 4.53
C ILE A 333 1.26 -14.91 5.30
N ALA A 334 0.91 -13.67 5.58
CA ALA A 334 -0.33 -13.35 6.28
C ALA A 334 -1.57 -13.86 5.53
N ASN A 335 -1.63 -13.65 4.20
CA ASN A 335 -2.74 -14.13 3.38
C ASN A 335 -2.85 -15.65 3.35
N GLN A 336 -1.72 -16.36 3.35
CA GLN A 336 -1.68 -17.82 3.42
C GLN A 336 -2.38 -18.35 4.66
N HIS A 337 -2.15 -17.71 5.81
CA HIS A 337 -2.66 -18.17 7.11
C HIS A 337 -4.03 -17.60 7.49
N LEU A 338 -4.34 -16.35 7.09
CA LEU A 338 -5.52 -15.64 7.58
C LEU A 338 -6.60 -15.40 6.53
N SER A 339 -6.27 -15.43 5.24
CA SER A 339 -7.09 -15.01 4.09
C SER A 339 -7.21 -13.48 3.91
N GLN A 340 -7.56 -13.06 2.69
CA GLN A 340 -7.73 -11.63 2.35
C GLN A 340 -8.80 -10.91 3.18
N ALA A 341 -9.88 -11.61 3.55
CA ALA A 341 -10.97 -11.03 4.33
C ALA A 341 -10.52 -10.55 5.73
N VAL A 342 -9.37 -11.03 6.21
CA VAL A 342 -8.77 -10.62 7.49
C VAL A 342 -7.56 -9.71 7.27
N THR A 343 -6.69 -10.05 6.33
CA THR A 343 -5.41 -9.36 6.17
C THR A 343 -5.56 -7.96 5.58
N PHE A 344 -6.45 -7.76 4.58
CA PHE A 344 -6.61 -6.46 3.94
C PHE A 344 -7.08 -5.36 4.88
N PRO A 345 -8.12 -5.54 5.72
CA PRO A 345 -8.50 -4.53 6.71
C PRO A 345 -7.36 -4.13 7.65
N ILE A 346 -6.56 -5.11 8.09
CA ILE A 346 -5.43 -4.87 8.99
C ILE A 346 -4.31 -4.12 8.28
N ILE A 347 -3.81 -4.67 7.16
CA ILE A 347 -2.58 -4.20 6.50
C ILE A 347 -2.82 -2.92 5.68
N SER A 348 -4.05 -2.61 5.28
CA SER A 348 -4.36 -1.35 4.60
C SER A 348 -4.37 -0.14 5.53
N MET A 349 -4.67 -0.32 6.82
CA MET A 349 -4.89 0.80 7.74
C MET A 349 -3.87 0.87 8.89
N LEU A 350 -3.41 -0.27 9.40
CA LEU A 350 -2.47 -0.30 10.54
C LEU A 350 -1.11 0.36 10.23
N PRO A 351 -0.55 0.31 9.01
CA PRO A 351 0.65 1.07 8.65
C PRO A 351 0.54 2.57 8.91
N GLY A 352 -0.67 3.13 8.87
CA GLY A 352 -0.95 4.51 9.23
C GLY A 352 -0.58 4.86 10.67
N CYS A 353 -0.74 3.92 11.61
CA CYS A 353 -0.31 4.08 13.00
C CYS A 353 1.21 4.19 13.10
N VAL A 354 1.94 3.33 12.38
CA VAL A 354 3.41 3.33 12.33
C VAL A 354 3.94 4.61 11.67
N ALA A 355 3.38 5.00 10.53
CA ALA A 355 3.75 6.23 9.84
C ALA A 355 3.49 7.48 10.71
N SER A 356 2.41 7.47 11.50
CA SER A 356 2.12 8.53 12.46
C SER A 356 3.13 8.59 13.60
N ALA A 357 3.60 7.43 14.10
CA ALA A 357 4.67 7.36 15.08
C ALA A 357 5.96 7.98 14.53
N TRP A 358 6.36 7.68 13.29
CA TRP A 358 7.49 8.34 12.63
C TRP A 358 7.30 9.85 12.51
N SER A 359 6.09 10.30 12.15
CA SER A 359 5.75 11.73 12.03
C SER A 359 5.80 12.49 13.36
N ILE A 360 5.56 11.81 14.49
CA ILE A 360 5.68 12.41 15.83
C ILE A 360 7.14 12.40 16.30
N PHE A 361 7.75 11.20 16.35
CA PHE A 361 9.01 11.00 17.07
C PHE A 361 10.24 11.37 16.26
N TYR A 362 10.20 11.21 14.94
CA TYR A 362 11.37 11.46 14.09
C TYR A 362 11.26 12.73 13.25
N PHE A 363 10.09 12.98 12.64
CA PHE A 363 9.90 14.14 11.79
C PHE A 363 9.37 15.37 12.53
N HIS A 364 8.76 15.19 13.70
CA HIS A 364 8.15 16.26 14.51
C HIS A 364 7.14 17.13 13.74
N GLU A 365 6.41 16.53 12.79
CA GLU A 365 5.44 17.22 11.91
C GLU A 365 4.05 17.32 12.50
N ILE A 366 3.67 16.39 13.39
CA ILE A 366 2.36 16.42 14.06
C ILE A 366 2.52 17.18 15.37
N ARG A 367 1.92 18.37 15.43
CA ARG A 367 1.97 19.26 16.59
C ARG A 367 0.57 19.71 16.99
N GLY A 368 0.45 20.18 18.23
CA GLY A 368 -0.77 20.74 18.79
C GLY A 368 -1.74 19.71 19.39
N LYS A 369 -2.36 20.07 20.52
CA LYS A 369 -3.26 19.20 21.31
C LYS A 369 -4.37 18.57 20.46
N ARG A 370 -4.98 19.35 19.55
CA ARG A 370 -6.04 18.86 18.65
C ARG A 370 -5.58 17.72 17.75
N ASN A 371 -4.42 17.87 17.10
CA ASN A 371 -3.86 16.84 16.22
C ASN A 371 -3.51 15.57 17.00
N PHE A 372 -2.92 15.70 18.21
CA PHE A 372 -2.63 14.57 19.08
C PHE A 372 -3.90 13.84 19.54
N THR A 373 -4.98 14.58 19.89
CA THR A 373 -6.25 13.96 20.28
C THR A 373 -6.86 13.18 19.10
N ILE A 374 -6.94 13.79 17.91
CA ILE A 374 -7.47 13.12 16.71
C ILE A 374 -6.64 11.88 16.40
N LEU A 375 -5.32 11.98 16.49
CA LEU A 375 -4.41 10.87 16.23
C LEU A 375 -4.60 9.73 17.24
N ALA A 376 -4.66 10.03 18.54
CA ALA A 376 -4.88 9.02 19.58
C ALA A 376 -6.19 8.27 19.36
N VAL A 377 -7.28 8.99 19.04
CA VAL A 377 -8.59 8.41 18.75
C VAL A 377 -8.52 7.56 17.47
N ALA A 378 -7.89 8.08 16.39
CA ALA A 378 -7.72 7.36 15.13
C ALA A 378 -6.96 6.04 15.33
N MET A 379 -5.85 6.07 16.07
CA MET A 379 -5.06 4.89 16.39
C MET A 379 -5.86 3.89 17.24
N ALA A 380 -6.54 4.34 18.28
CA ALA A 380 -7.36 3.48 19.14
C ALA A 380 -8.45 2.77 18.33
N VAL A 381 -9.20 3.50 17.50
CA VAL A 381 -10.26 2.96 16.65
C VAL A 381 -9.70 1.98 15.63
N THR A 382 -8.58 2.31 14.97
CA THR A 382 -7.94 1.43 13.97
C THR A 382 -7.43 0.14 14.61
N ILE A 383 -6.74 0.22 15.76
CA ILE A 383 -6.22 -0.95 16.48
C ILE A 383 -7.37 -1.83 16.96
N THR A 384 -8.44 -1.24 17.52
CA THR A 384 -9.63 -2.00 17.92
C THR A 384 -10.25 -2.72 16.74
N GLY A 385 -10.39 -2.05 15.59
CA GLY A 385 -10.89 -2.65 14.37
C GLY A 385 -10.00 -3.79 13.87
N ALA A 386 -8.67 -3.61 13.89
CA ALA A 386 -7.71 -4.66 13.52
C ALA A 386 -7.79 -5.89 14.43
N ILE A 387 -7.96 -5.69 15.74
CA ILE A 387 -8.16 -6.77 16.71
C ILE A 387 -9.46 -7.51 16.41
N MET A 388 -10.58 -6.81 16.19
CA MET A 388 -11.87 -7.42 15.85
C MET A 388 -11.78 -8.27 14.58
N VAL A 389 -11.15 -7.73 13.52
CA VAL A 389 -10.93 -8.47 12.27
C VAL A 389 -10.02 -9.68 12.50
N GLY A 390 -8.94 -9.55 13.25
CA GLY A 390 -8.05 -10.65 13.59
C GLY A 390 -8.78 -11.77 14.35
N LEU A 391 -9.55 -11.43 15.38
CA LEU A 391 -10.35 -12.36 16.17
C LEU A 391 -11.47 -13.01 15.34
N SER A 392 -11.96 -12.36 14.30
CA SER A 392 -13.03 -12.91 13.44
C SER A 392 -12.62 -14.20 12.74
N LYS A 393 -11.32 -14.50 12.64
CA LYS A 393 -10.80 -15.73 12.04
C LYS A 393 -11.11 -16.97 12.87
N SER A 394 -11.03 -16.87 14.22
CA SER A 394 -11.11 -17.99 15.13
C SER A 394 -12.35 -17.98 16.04
N VAL A 395 -12.83 -16.80 16.43
CA VAL A 395 -13.96 -16.67 17.35
C VAL A 395 -15.28 -16.78 16.60
N LYS A 396 -16.12 -17.72 16.96
CA LYS A 396 -17.51 -17.84 16.50
C LYS A 396 -18.42 -17.08 17.47
N LEU A 397 -19.09 -16.05 16.97
CA LEU A 397 -20.14 -15.31 17.67
C LEU A 397 -21.47 -15.55 16.97
#